data_527a032af73345ebb7b49659b9462ab8
#
_entry.id   527a032af73345ebb7b49659b9462ab8
#
_cell.length_a   1.000
_cell.length_b   1.000
_cell.length_c   1.000
_cell.angle_alpha   90.00
_cell.angle_beta   90.00
_cell.angle_gamma   90.00
#
_symmetry.space_group_name_H-M   'P 1'
#
loop_
_entity.id
_entity.type
_entity.pdbx_description
1 polymer ?
#
loop_
_entity_poly.entity_id
_entity_poly.type
_entity_poly.pdbx_seq_one_letter_code
_entity_poly.pdbx_strand_id
1 'polypeptide(L)'
;RQARGKHSARKSTIKKQRKLTKKATGRGDVDEDDSTNDSADKELPSLGPLTERPNEGLFRTKRRTVKPAKAQTFLPSEPAAPSKPTTIEGTGVPLQAIDHRFFRKKLESLAKDHAEELQKARAQHRETVASFERLEEVRDAAENGDEHAINEVLSITRELIEEFSTFDLFYSNRKEDFHTYFRRTGDHELWRESALMVLAVVANNVEDGARDSELTERPDRPPSDFWGVPFEKWVDAFGSYAIILAREGDDERCFSTLDIALQSNIVWRSKTYSHQLQICRLVCALAVDDSNQASSAVRWLLKEHPFSSDLFRLFSCVNRLCAFPEGYSTGPSHKVLIRYIKTMDFALLTEEQRIWYNFRERKDTVGGFTNSVNVEDVKFVVDHDPALFALYAHVLSCGGSYMAALNYYFRAFALTPDDPVLNLSIGIAYIQHAMKRLSENRQYQIQQGLAFVNRYYELRTKDDIAIHVQEAEFNVARVWHGLGLVSLAIPAYEKCIGLSERIKQEAQVEDTDGAYEDFKYEAAFAIQSIYVISGNYEGARRVTEGVLVIE
;
A
#
# COMPACT_ATOMS: atom_id res chain seq x y z
N ARG A 1 44.95 12.14 27.70
CA ARG A 1 44.20 13.43 27.94
C ARG A 1 43.84 14.17 26.66
N GLN A 2 44.38 13.86 25.49
CA GLN A 2 43.99 14.56 24.23
C GLN A 2 42.76 14.00 23.50
N ALA A 3 42.28 12.80 23.83
CA ALA A 3 41.12 12.19 23.16
C ALA A 3 39.76 12.69 23.69
N ARG A 4 39.68 13.25 24.89
CA ARG A 4 38.42 13.75 25.47
C ARG A 4 37.99 15.15 24.99
N GLY A 5 38.90 15.96 24.45
CA GLY A 5 38.63 17.32 23.97
C GLY A 5 37.90 17.36 22.62
N LYS A 6 38.11 16.38 21.73
CA LYS A 6 37.50 16.38 20.38
C LYS A 6 36.02 15.98 20.34
N HIS A 7 35.53 15.22 21.32
CA HIS A 7 34.12 14.82 21.39
C HIS A 7 33.19 15.93 21.89
N SER A 8 33.68 16.84 22.74
CA SER A 8 32.90 17.98 23.24
C SER A 8 32.67 19.04 22.16
N ALA A 9 33.71 19.31 21.36
CA ALA A 9 33.63 20.30 20.27
C ALA A 9 32.65 19.88 19.14
N ARG A 10 32.59 18.59 18.81
CA ARG A 10 31.65 18.08 17.79
C ARG A 10 30.18 18.16 18.22
N LYS A 11 29.85 17.93 19.50
CA LYS A 11 28.48 18.08 20.02
C LYS A 11 27.98 19.53 20.04
N SER A 12 28.87 20.50 20.24
CA SER A 12 28.51 21.94 20.22
C SER A 12 28.27 22.44 18.78
N THR A 13 28.98 21.94 17.79
CA THR A 13 28.83 22.32 16.40
C THR A 13 27.50 21.79 15.80
N ILE A 14 27.13 20.55 16.13
CA ILE A 14 25.85 19.95 15.72
C ILE A 14 24.65 20.68 16.35
N LYS A 15 24.76 21.12 17.60
CA LYS A 15 23.70 21.91 18.25
C LYS A 15 23.57 23.32 17.66
N LYS A 16 24.65 23.93 17.18
CA LYS A 16 24.62 25.25 16.48
C LYS A 16 24.02 25.12 15.09
N GLN A 17 24.33 24.09 14.33
CA GLN A 17 23.73 23.86 13.01
C GLN A 17 22.22 23.62 13.09
N ARG A 18 21.73 22.83 14.08
CA ARG A 18 20.29 22.63 14.30
C ARG A 18 19.52 23.90 14.72
N LYS A 19 20.20 24.89 15.36
CA LYS A 19 19.58 26.17 15.68
C LYS A 19 19.53 27.13 14.50
N LEU A 20 20.43 27.02 13.53
CA LEU A 20 20.44 27.86 12.32
C LEU A 20 19.43 27.42 11.28
N THR A 21 19.18 26.11 11.14
CA THR A 21 18.15 25.58 10.25
C THR A 21 16.72 25.88 10.75
N LYS A 22 16.46 25.92 12.07
CA LYS A 22 15.16 26.33 12.62
C LYS A 22 14.80 27.81 12.44
N LYS A 23 15.79 28.67 12.10
CA LYS A 23 15.56 30.11 11.89
C LYS A 23 15.28 30.50 10.43
N ALA A 24 15.50 29.58 9.49
CA ALA A 24 15.33 29.83 8.05
C ALA A 24 13.96 29.40 7.49
N THR A 25 13.19 28.58 8.20
CA THR A 25 11.84 28.19 7.80
C THR A 25 10.83 28.77 8.77
N GLY A 26 10.32 29.95 8.45
CA GLY A 26 9.23 30.62 9.18
C GLY A 26 7.90 29.91 8.96
N ARG A 27 7.68 28.74 9.58
CA ARG A 27 6.38 28.08 9.71
C ARG A 27 6.15 27.77 11.18
N GLY A 28 4.97 28.20 11.64
CA GLY A 28 4.55 28.17 13.02
C GLY A 28 4.56 26.78 13.63
N ASP A 29 4.95 26.77 14.88
CA ASP A 29 4.93 25.61 15.77
C ASP A 29 3.49 25.08 15.86
N VAL A 30 3.29 23.89 15.33
CA VAL A 30 2.20 23.02 15.77
C VAL A 30 2.81 22.16 16.86
N ASP A 31 2.37 22.37 18.08
CA ASP A 31 2.78 21.60 19.25
C ASP A 31 2.52 20.11 18.98
N GLU A 32 3.57 19.37 18.66
CA GLU A 32 3.61 17.92 18.85
C GLU A 32 3.75 17.68 20.36
N ASP A 33 2.64 17.44 21.01
CA ASP A 33 2.60 16.80 22.33
C ASP A 33 3.20 15.40 22.20
N ASP A 34 4.51 15.34 22.41
CA ASP A 34 5.25 14.11 22.68
C ASP A 34 4.91 13.66 24.12
N SER A 35 3.69 13.15 24.30
CA SER A 35 3.33 12.40 25.49
C SER A 35 3.79 10.95 25.34
N THR A 36 5.07 10.72 25.58
CA THR A 36 5.55 9.44 26.12
C THR A 36 4.87 9.25 27.47
N ASN A 37 3.67 8.69 27.43
CA ASN A 37 3.03 8.17 28.63
C ASN A 37 3.73 6.87 29.03
N ASP A 38 4.83 7.03 29.73
CA ASP A 38 5.35 6.09 30.71
C ASP A 38 4.36 6.09 31.88
N SER A 39 3.26 5.38 31.74
CA SER A 39 2.30 5.18 32.80
C SER A 39 2.00 3.71 32.96
N ALA A 40 2.76 3.21 33.91
CA ALA A 40 2.25 2.39 34.99
C ALA A 40 1.40 1.19 34.53
N ASP A 41 2.03 0.04 34.58
CA ASP A 41 1.41 -1.24 34.92
C ASP A 41 0.50 -1.05 36.13
N LYS A 42 -0.77 -0.78 35.87
CA LYS A 42 -1.82 -1.00 36.86
C LYS A 42 -2.36 -2.40 36.63
N GLU A 43 -2.16 -3.22 37.66
CA GLU A 43 -2.61 -4.59 37.82
C GLU A 43 -3.98 -4.80 37.19
N LEU A 44 -4.04 -5.78 36.28
CA LEU A 44 -5.28 -6.40 35.83
C LEU A 44 -5.83 -7.24 37.01
N PRO A 45 -7.07 -7.05 37.41
CA PRO A 45 -7.67 -7.91 38.42
C PRO A 45 -7.80 -9.33 37.89
N SER A 46 -7.48 -10.30 38.75
CA SER A 46 -7.63 -11.72 38.52
C SER A 46 -9.02 -12.05 37.97
N LEU A 47 -9.08 -12.86 36.92
CA LEU A 47 -10.30 -13.41 36.36
C LEU A 47 -11.07 -14.23 37.39
N GLY A 48 -12.02 -13.58 38.06
CA GLY A 48 -13.13 -14.21 38.75
C GLY A 48 -14.27 -14.50 37.75
N PRO A 49 -15.23 -15.37 38.14
CA PRO A 49 -16.29 -15.79 37.21
C PRO A 49 -17.13 -14.60 36.75
N LEU A 50 -17.45 -14.62 35.43
CA LEU A 50 -18.25 -13.63 34.72
C LEU A 50 -19.60 -13.38 35.42
N THR A 51 -19.66 -12.31 36.23
CA THR A 51 -20.91 -11.68 36.58
C THR A 51 -20.94 -10.31 35.94
N GLU A 52 -22.00 -10.06 35.19
CA GLU A 52 -22.28 -8.83 34.48
C GLU A 52 -22.14 -7.61 35.38
N ARG A 53 -21.15 -6.76 35.10
CA ARG A 53 -21.11 -5.39 35.59
C ARG A 53 -20.92 -4.45 34.39
N PRO A 54 -21.68 -3.34 34.34
CA PRO A 54 -21.56 -2.39 33.26
C PRO A 54 -20.18 -1.72 33.31
N ASN A 55 -19.51 -1.70 32.15
CA ASN A 55 -18.22 -1.07 31.92
C ASN A 55 -18.33 0.45 32.12
N GLU A 56 -17.99 0.93 33.32
CA GLU A 56 -17.69 2.34 33.51
C GLU A 56 -16.22 2.60 33.14
N GLY A 57 -16.05 3.31 32.04
CA GLY A 57 -15.01 4.30 31.86
C GLY A 57 -13.58 3.86 31.58
N LEU A 58 -13.29 3.40 30.37
CA LEU A 58 -11.91 3.28 29.88
C LEU A 58 -11.39 4.50 29.10
N PHE A 59 -12.20 5.56 28.93
CA PHE A 59 -11.74 6.82 28.31
C PHE A 59 -12.40 8.03 28.96
N ARG A 60 -11.74 8.61 29.98
CA ARG A 60 -12.07 9.94 30.50
C ARG A 60 -11.49 11.02 29.59
N THR A 61 -12.27 11.50 28.64
CA THR A 61 -11.97 12.74 27.93
C THR A 61 -12.35 13.93 28.84
N LYS A 62 -11.39 14.83 29.11
CA LYS A 62 -11.62 16.12 29.75
C LYS A 62 -12.69 16.90 28.99
N ARG A 63 -13.87 17.08 29.57
CA ARG A 63 -14.90 17.98 29.05
C ARG A 63 -14.39 19.42 29.10
N ARG A 64 -14.22 20.01 27.94
CA ARG A 64 -14.08 21.46 27.80
C ARG A 64 -15.47 22.07 27.94
N THR A 65 -15.69 22.84 28.98
CA THR A 65 -16.93 23.61 29.23
C THR A 65 -17.04 24.70 28.16
N VAL A 66 -18.00 24.54 27.26
CA VAL A 66 -18.40 25.58 26.30
C VAL A 66 -19.50 26.39 26.98
N LYS A 67 -19.32 27.71 27.05
CA LYS A 67 -20.35 28.66 27.55
C LYS A 67 -21.56 28.62 26.60
N PRO A 68 -22.80 28.67 27.11
CA PRO A 68 -23.98 28.63 26.29
C PRO A 68 -24.15 29.93 25.48
N ALA A 69 -24.25 29.81 24.17
CA ALA A 69 -24.70 30.90 23.32
C ALA A 69 -26.23 31.06 23.45
N LYS A 70 -26.67 32.32 23.50
CA LYS A 70 -28.07 32.73 23.67
C LYS A 70 -28.98 32.10 22.63
N ALA A 71 -30.01 31.41 23.07
CA ALA A 71 -31.08 30.88 22.24
C ALA A 71 -31.87 32.03 21.61
N GLN A 72 -31.91 32.07 20.29
CA GLN A 72 -32.96 32.78 19.56
C GLN A 72 -34.08 31.79 19.29
N THR A 73 -35.23 32.08 19.87
CA THR A 73 -36.51 31.38 19.68
C THR A 73 -37.00 31.62 18.27
N PHE A 74 -37.00 30.59 17.43
CA PHE A 74 -37.80 30.56 16.21
C PHE A 74 -39.08 29.75 16.50
N LEU A 75 -40.21 30.37 16.26
CA LEU A 75 -41.53 29.76 16.29
C LEU A 75 -41.63 28.69 15.17
N PRO A 76 -42.26 27.54 15.44
CA PRO A 76 -42.49 26.54 14.40
C PRO A 76 -43.59 27.01 13.44
N SER A 77 -43.26 27.11 12.16
CA SER A 77 -44.24 27.22 11.09
C SER A 77 -44.88 25.85 10.83
N GLU A 78 -46.17 25.85 10.65
CA GLU A 78 -47.03 24.67 10.40
C GLU A 78 -46.57 23.81 9.23
N PRO A 79 -46.78 22.49 9.27
CA PRO A 79 -46.40 21.60 8.18
C PRO A 79 -47.33 21.83 6.98
N ALA A 80 -46.78 22.25 5.86
CA ALA A 80 -47.47 22.31 4.59
C ALA A 80 -47.91 20.89 4.15
N ALA A 81 -49.14 20.77 3.72
CA ALA A 81 -49.76 19.56 3.21
C ALA A 81 -48.93 18.93 2.07
N PRO A 82 -48.94 17.58 1.92
CA PRO A 82 -48.17 16.92 0.86
C PRO A 82 -48.74 17.28 -0.50
N SER A 83 -47.99 18.03 -1.28
CA SER A 83 -48.28 18.27 -2.68
C SER A 83 -48.19 16.94 -3.45
N LYS A 84 -49.22 16.61 -4.18
CA LYS A 84 -49.31 15.47 -5.09
C LYS A 84 -48.08 15.44 -6.01
N PRO A 85 -47.56 14.25 -6.37
CA PRO A 85 -46.51 14.16 -7.36
C PRO A 85 -47.07 14.66 -8.70
N THR A 86 -46.61 15.84 -9.11
CA THR A 86 -46.84 16.32 -10.47
C THR A 86 -45.96 15.45 -11.36
N THR A 87 -46.57 14.54 -12.06
CA THR A 87 -45.96 13.84 -13.18
C THR A 87 -45.58 14.92 -14.18
N ILE A 88 -44.34 15.33 -14.19
CA ILE A 88 -43.77 16.05 -15.31
C ILE A 88 -43.62 14.98 -16.39
N GLU A 89 -44.66 14.87 -17.22
CA GLU A 89 -44.50 14.27 -18.53
C GLU A 89 -43.30 14.96 -19.16
N GLY A 90 -42.21 14.23 -19.26
CA GLY A 90 -41.06 14.67 -19.99
C GLY A 90 -41.51 14.98 -21.40
N THR A 91 -41.60 16.27 -21.71
CA THR A 91 -41.35 16.69 -23.07
C THR A 91 -39.95 16.14 -23.38
N GLY A 92 -39.93 14.96 -23.98
CA GLY A 92 -38.80 14.44 -24.68
C GLY A 92 -38.45 15.47 -25.73
N VAL A 93 -37.64 16.47 -25.33
CA VAL A 93 -36.85 17.20 -26.29
C VAL A 93 -35.95 16.10 -26.84
N PRO A 94 -36.17 15.64 -28.08
CA PRO A 94 -35.27 14.70 -28.69
C PRO A 94 -33.90 15.36 -28.46
N LEU A 95 -32.94 14.62 -27.94
CA LEU A 95 -31.53 15.00 -27.98
C LEU A 95 -31.31 15.36 -29.44
N GLN A 96 -31.53 16.66 -29.78
CA GLN A 96 -31.36 17.16 -31.13
C GLN A 96 -30.00 16.68 -31.51
N ALA A 97 -29.99 15.86 -32.54
CA ALA A 97 -28.76 15.48 -33.22
C ALA A 97 -28.00 16.78 -33.42
N ILE A 98 -27.08 17.08 -32.51
CA ILE A 98 -26.32 18.32 -32.45
C ILE A 98 -25.74 18.44 -33.82
N ASP A 99 -26.09 19.48 -34.53
CA ASP A 99 -25.87 19.61 -35.96
C ASP A 99 -24.38 19.41 -36.26
N HIS A 100 -24.01 18.21 -36.71
CA HIS A 100 -22.66 17.85 -37.13
C HIS A 100 -22.08 18.86 -38.13
N ARG A 101 -22.96 19.55 -38.88
CA ARG A 101 -22.57 20.58 -39.83
C ARG A 101 -22.07 21.87 -39.16
N PHE A 102 -22.70 22.26 -38.05
CA PHE A 102 -22.24 23.44 -37.30
C PHE A 102 -20.86 23.19 -36.66
N PHE A 103 -20.68 22.01 -36.13
CA PHE A 103 -19.45 21.59 -35.50
C PHE A 103 -18.31 21.50 -36.53
N ARG A 104 -18.57 20.86 -37.66
CA ARG A 104 -17.64 20.76 -38.80
C ARG A 104 -17.21 22.15 -39.30
N LYS A 105 -18.15 23.09 -39.48
CA LYS A 105 -17.83 24.47 -39.87
C LYS A 105 -16.95 25.18 -38.84
N LYS A 106 -17.18 24.94 -37.55
CA LYS A 106 -16.34 25.51 -36.48
C LYS A 106 -14.93 24.95 -36.48
N LEU A 107 -14.78 23.63 -36.72
CA LEU A 107 -13.47 22.99 -36.88
C LEU A 107 -12.76 23.46 -38.16
N GLU A 108 -13.46 23.59 -39.28
CA GLU A 108 -12.91 24.12 -40.54
C GLU A 108 -12.43 25.60 -40.41
N SER A 109 -13.18 26.42 -39.62
CA SER A 109 -12.73 27.77 -39.28
C SER A 109 -11.48 27.74 -38.44
N LEU A 110 -11.45 26.94 -37.38
CA LEU A 110 -10.28 26.78 -36.52
C LEU A 110 -9.05 26.33 -37.31
N ALA A 111 -9.20 25.37 -38.22
CA ALA A 111 -8.12 24.87 -39.06
C ALA A 111 -7.53 25.95 -39.99
N LYS A 112 -8.36 26.90 -40.46
CA LYS A 112 -7.90 28.01 -41.30
C LYS A 112 -7.20 29.08 -40.47
N ASP A 113 -7.75 29.40 -39.30
CA ASP A 113 -7.24 30.46 -38.43
C ASP A 113 -5.90 30.06 -37.76
N HIS A 114 -5.66 28.76 -37.59
CA HIS A 114 -4.50 28.17 -36.91
C HIS A 114 -3.76 27.12 -37.76
N ALA A 115 -3.55 27.40 -39.05
CA ALA A 115 -2.95 26.46 -39.99
C ALA A 115 -1.54 26.00 -39.61
N GLU A 116 -0.71 26.90 -39.05
CA GLU A 116 0.63 26.54 -38.59
C GLU A 116 0.61 25.63 -37.35
N GLU A 117 -0.29 25.91 -36.41
CA GLU A 117 -0.48 25.08 -35.21
C GLU A 117 -1.02 23.69 -35.58
N LEU A 118 -1.93 23.61 -36.54
CA LEU A 118 -2.43 22.36 -37.07
C LEU A 118 -1.34 21.55 -37.77
N GLN A 119 -0.44 22.21 -38.50
CA GLN A 119 0.68 21.51 -39.15
C GLN A 119 1.65 20.92 -38.10
N LYS A 120 1.94 21.66 -37.02
CA LYS A 120 2.74 21.13 -35.90
C LYS A 120 2.03 19.96 -35.22
N ALA A 121 0.74 20.10 -34.94
CA ALA A 121 -0.06 19.04 -34.32
C ALA A 121 -0.09 17.76 -35.21
N ARG A 122 -0.15 17.90 -36.54
CA ARG A 122 -0.05 16.74 -37.46
C ARG A 122 1.33 16.08 -37.42
N ALA A 123 2.40 16.87 -37.36
CA ALA A 123 3.75 16.32 -37.22
C ALA A 123 3.87 15.55 -35.90
N GLN A 124 3.39 16.13 -34.80
CA GLN A 124 3.38 15.52 -33.48
C GLN A 124 2.62 14.18 -33.44
N HIS A 125 1.41 14.13 -34.02
CA HIS A 125 0.65 12.89 -34.13
C HIS A 125 1.45 11.79 -34.85
N ARG A 126 2.07 12.11 -36.02
CA ARG A 126 2.86 11.14 -36.77
C ARG A 126 4.07 10.64 -35.96
N GLU A 127 4.76 11.55 -35.28
CA GLU A 127 5.90 11.25 -34.45
C GLU A 127 5.50 10.34 -33.27
N THR A 128 4.41 10.66 -32.58
CA THR A 128 3.89 9.84 -31.48
C THR A 128 3.51 8.44 -31.93
N VAL A 129 2.79 8.31 -33.04
CA VAL A 129 2.41 6.99 -33.59
C VAL A 129 3.65 6.18 -33.98
N ALA A 130 4.60 6.80 -34.70
CA ALA A 130 5.86 6.13 -35.08
C ALA A 130 6.68 5.71 -33.84
N SER A 131 6.68 6.51 -32.78
CA SER A 131 7.34 6.17 -31.51
C SER A 131 6.71 4.95 -30.84
N PHE A 132 5.37 4.83 -30.84
CA PHE A 132 4.69 3.65 -30.31
C PHE A 132 4.91 2.40 -31.19
N GLU A 133 4.91 2.54 -32.52
CA GLU A 133 5.24 1.43 -33.41
C GLU A 133 6.67 0.95 -33.17
N ARG A 134 7.62 1.86 -33.04
CA ARG A 134 9.01 1.54 -32.73
C ARG A 134 9.16 0.89 -31.35
N LEU A 135 8.40 1.35 -30.36
CA LEU A 135 8.37 0.75 -29.01
C LEU A 135 7.91 -0.72 -29.06
N GLU A 136 6.88 -1.01 -29.85
CA GLU A 136 6.39 -2.38 -30.02
C GLU A 136 7.44 -3.29 -30.71
N GLU A 137 8.18 -2.79 -31.71
CA GLU A 137 9.23 -3.54 -32.39
C GLU A 137 10.41 -3.90 -31.46
N VAL A 138 10.78 -3.01 -30.56
CA VAL A 138 11.98 -3.17 -29.72
C VAL A 138 11.67 -3.88 -28.39
N ARG A 139 10.38 -3.96 -28.02
CA ARG A 139 9.92 -4.48 -26.72
C ARG A 139 10.41 -5.91 -26.45
N ASP A 140 10.24 -6.82 -27.40
CA ASP A 140 10.62 -8.23 -27.22
C ASP A 140 12.13 -8.40 -26.98
N ALA A 141 12.95 -7.59 -27.67
CA ALA A 141 14.39 -7.61 -27.48
C ALA A 141 14.80 -7.06 -26.09
N ALA A 142 14.12 -6.00 -25.65
CA ALA A 142 14.35 -5.42 -24.32
C ALA A 142 13.91 -6.37 -23.18
N GLU A 143 12.81 -7.10 -23.34
CA GLU A 143 12.35 -8.11 -22.38
C GLU A 143 13.35 -9.28 -22.26
N ASN A 144 14.04 -9.61 -23.35
CA ASN A 144 15.11 -10.62 -23.39
C ASN A 144 16.47 -10.13 -22.85
N GLY A 145 16.57 -8.87 -22.41
CA GLY A 145 17.75 -8.33 -21.74
C GLY A 145 18.81 -7.72 -22.68
N ASP A 146 18.45 -7.35 -23.92
CA ASP A 146 19.35 -6.60 -24.79
C ASP A 146 19.51 -5.16 -24.28
N GLU A 147 20.71 -4.82 -23.81
CA GLU A 147 21.04 -3.48 -23.29
C GLU A 147 20.76 -2.35 -24.28
N HIS A 148 21.00 -2.59 -25.57
CA HIS A 148 20.74 -1.57 -26.59
C HIS A 148 19.24 -1.33 -26.75
N ALA A 149 18.45 -2.40 -26.78
CA ALA A 149 17.00 -2.33 -26.84
C ALA A 149 16.41 -1.67 -25.58
N ILE A 150 16.92 -1.99 -24.39
CA ILE A 150 16.52 -1.36 -23.14
C ILE A 150 16.75 0.15 -23.17
N ASN A 151 17.94 0.59 -23.60
CA ASN A 151 18.25 2.03 -23.69
C ASN A 151 17.38 2.75 -24.73
N GLU A 152 17.07 2.10 -25.85
CA GLU A 152 16.18 2.64 -26.87
C GLU A 152 14.74 2.78 -26.34
N VAL A 153 14.21 1.76 -25.65
CA VAL A 153 12.91 1.81 -24.97
C VAL A 153 12.86 2.94 -23.95
N LEU A 154 13.90 3.10 -23.12
CA LEU A 154 13.98 4.16 -22.14
C LEU A 154 13.98 5.56 -22.78
N SER A 155 14.69 5.73 -23.92
CA SER A 155 14.71 7.03 -24.61
C SER A 155 13.35 7.38 -25.21
N ILE A 156 12.76 6.45 -25.98
CA ILE A 156 11.46 6.67 -26.63
C ILE A 156 10.37 6.91 -25.59
N THR A 157 10.31 6.06 -24.57
CA THR A 157 9.25 6.16 -23.56
C THR A 157 9.38 7.44 -22.73
N ARG A 158 10.59 7.89 -22.46
CA ARG A 158 10.84 9.16 -21.79
C ARG A 158 10.26 10.33 -22.57
N GLU A 159 10.51 10.41 -23.87
CA GLU A 159 9.99 11.47 -24.74
C GLU A 159 8.45 11.47 -24.76
N LEU A 160 7.84 10.27 -24.86
CA LEU A 160 6.39 10.10 -24.80
C LEU A 160 5.82 10.57 -23.45
N ILE A 161 6.45 10.21 -22.33
CA ILE A 161 6.02 10.63 -20.99
C ILE A 161 6.14 12.14 -20.80
N GLU A 162 7.23 12.75 -21.27
CA GLU A 162 7.41 14.19 -21.25
C GLU A 162 6.28 14.87 -22.01
N GLU A 163 5.93 14.41 -23.20
CA GLU A 163 4.81 14.94 -23.97
C GLU A 163 3.46 14.78 -23.25
N PHE A 164 3.15 13.60 -22.75
CA PHE A 164 1.93 13.36 -22.00
C PHE A 164 1.82 14.27 -20.78
N SER A 165 2.93 14.50 -20.08
CA SER A 165 2.97 15.31 -18.86
C SER A 165 2.80 16.82 -19.11
N THR A 166 3.15 17.32 -20.30
CA THR A 166 3.00 18.73 -20.68
C THR A 166 1.58 19.10 -21.08
N PHE A 167 0.70 18.13 -21.28
CA PHE A 167 -0.66 18.39 -21.70
C PHE A 167 -1.55 18.78 -20.51
N ASP A 168 -1.73 20.08 -20.31
CA ASP A 168 -2.42 20.70 -19.16
C ASP A 168 -3.81 20.12 -18.88
N LEU A 169 -4.50 19.66 -19.90
CA LEU A 169 -5.82 19.07 -19.79
C LEU A 169 -5.84 17.85 -18.87
N PHE A 170 -4.79 17.03 -18.89
CA PHE A 170 -4.71 15.80 -18.10
C PHE A 170 -4.41 16.08 -16.61
N TYR A 171 -3.93 17.27 -16.28
CA TYR A 171 -3.49 17.65 -14.93
C TYR A 171 -4.32 18.78 -14.29
N SER A 172 -5.51 19.03 -14.82
CA SER A 172 -6.39 20.08 -14.27
C SER A 172 -6.75 19.81 -12.80
N ASN A 173 -6.81 20.88 -11.99
CA ASN A 173 -7.09 20.81 -10.55
C ASN A 173 -8.51 20.31 -10.19
N ARG A 174 -9.40 20.18 -11.15
CA ARG A 174 -10.80 19.78 -10.96
C ARG A 174 -11.06 18.36 -11.48
N LYS A 175 -10.49 17.38 -10.78
CA LYS A 175 -10.60 15.96 -11.18
C LYS A 175 -12.04 15.46 -11.31
N GLU A 176 -12.92 15.90 -10.42
CA GLU A 176 -14.35 15.49 -10.40
C GLU A 176 -15.15 16.11 -11.54
N ASP A 177 -14.76 17.31 -11.96
CA ASP A 177 -15.44 18.08 -13.00
C ASP A 177 -14.84 17.91 -14.39
N PHE A 178 -13.87 16.99 -14.57
CA PHE A 178 -13.14 16.83 -15.83
C PHE A 178 -14.04 16.72 -17.08
N HIS A 179 -15.22 16.08 -16.97
CA HIS A 179 -16.19 16.04 -18.06
C HIS A 179 -17.04 17.30 -18.23
N THR A 180 -17.34 17.97 -17.12
CA THR A 180 -18.16 19.17 -17.14
C THR A 180 -17.32 20.40 -17.46
N TYR A 181 -16.01 20.29 -17.26
CA TYR A 181 -15.04 21.33 -17.55
C TYR A 181 -15.05 21.75 -19.03
N PHE A 182 -15.03 20.79 -19.95
CA PHE A 182 -15.16 21.03 -21.39
C PHE A 182 -16.46 21.73 -21.77
N ARG A 183 -17.50 21.55 -20.98
CA ARG A 183 -18.85 22.05 -21.26
C ARG A 183 -19.14 23.42 -20.65
N ARG A 184 -18.50 23.76 -19.53
CA ARG A 184 -18.88 24.91 -18.69
C ARG A 184 -17.89 26.07 -18.69
N THR A 185 -16.61 25.83 -18.87
CA THR A 185 -15.63 26.86 -18.52
C THR A 185 -15.40 27.89 -19.60
N GLY A 186 -15.90 27.73 -20.81
CA GLY A 186 -15.58 28.67 -21.89
C GLY A 186 -14.08 28.92 -22.05
N ASP A 187 -13.25 27.99 -21.52
CA ASP A 187 -11.81 28.06 -21.61
C ASP A 187 -11.44 27.75 -23.04
N HIS A 188 -11.38 28.82 -23.80
CA HIS A 188 -11.24 28.80 -25.25
C HIS A 188 -9.90 28.16 -25.66
N GLU A 189 -8.93 28.21 -24.78
CA GLU A 189 -7.58 27.74 -25.04
C GLU A 189 -7.50 26.20 -24.98
N LEU A 190 -8.00 25.59 -23.91
CA LEU A 190 -8.04 24.13 -23.76
C LEU A 190 -8.95 23.47 -24.79
N TRP A 191 -10.07 24.11 -25.13
CA TRP A 191 -10.92 23.64 -26.21
C TRP A 191 -10.19 23.69 -27.56
N ARG A 192 -9.42 24.74 -27.82
CA ARG A 192 -8.64 24.92 -29.04
C ARG A 192 -7.57 23.83 -29.16
N GLU A 193 -6.81 23.56 -28.11
CA GLU A 193 -5.79 22.50 -28.08
C GLU A 193 -6.39 21.12 -28.33
N SER A 194 -7.46 20.78 -27.63
CA SER A 194 -8.16 19.52 -27.86
C SER A 194 -8.73 19.40 -29.28
N ALA A 195 -9.28 20.49 -29.84
CA ALA A 195 -9.80 20.53 -31.18
C ALA A 195 -8.71 20.39 -32.25
N LEU A 196 -7.54 21.02 -32.05
CA LEU A 196 -6.39 20.89 -32.94
C LEU A 196 -5.83 19.47 -32.94
N MET A 197 -5.77 18.82 -31.76
CA MET A 197 -5.38 17.42 -31.64
C MET A 197 -6.30 16.50 -32.44
N VAL A 198 -7.62 16.62 -32.25
CA VAL A 198 -8.59 15.84 -33.02
C VAL A 198 -8.48 16.08 -34.52
N LEU A 199 -8.34 17.33 -34.95
CA LEU A 199 -8.14 17.68 -36.35
C LEU A 199 -6.87 17.10 -36.95
N ALA A 200 -5.78 17.07 -36.17
CA ALA A 200 -4.51 16.48 -36.60
C ALA A 200 -4.62 14.98 -36.85
N VAL A 201 -5.24 14.26 -35.91
CA VAL A 201 -5.49 12.80 -36.03
C VAL A 201 -6.35 12.51 -37.25
N VAL A 202 -7.47 13.22 -37.39
CA VAL A 202 -8.39 13.05 -38.50
C VAL A 202 -7.73 13.34 -39.84
N ALA A 203 -6.97 14.43 -39.94
CA ALA A 203 -6.32 14.81 -41.18
C ALA A 203 -5.25 13.81 -41.61
N ASN A 204 -4.49 13.24 -40.67
CA ASN A 204 -3.53 12.19 -40.97
C ASN A 204 -4.22 10.88 -41.40
N ASN A 205 -5.30 10.49 -40.71
CA ASN A 205 -6.06 9.28 -41.09
C ASN A 205 -6.73 9.39 -42.49
N VAL A 206 -7.13 10.59 -42.91
CA VAL A 206 -7.67 10.84 -44.25
C VAL A 206 -6.57 10.74 -45.33
N GLU A 207 -5.36 11.23 -45.03
CA GLU A 207 -4.20 11.09 -45.92
C GLU A 207 -3.80 9.61 -46.08
N ASP A 208 -3.94 8.80 -45.03
CA ASP A 208 -3.67 7.35 -45.02
C ASP A 208 -4.80 6.49 -45.60
N GLY A 209 -5.88 7.11 -46.10
CA GLY A 209 -6.97 6.41 -46.80
C GLY A 209 -8.05 5.81 -45.92
N ALA A 210 -8.10 6.17 -44.65
CA ALA A 210 -9.17 5.80 -43.71
C ALA A 210 -10.48 6.52 -44.06
N ARG A 211 -11.60 5.80 -43.97
CA ARG A 211 -12.93 6.32 -44.35
C ARG A 211 -13.45 7.36 -43.39
N ASP A 212 -14.16 8.36 -43.92
CA ASP A 212 -14.85 9.52 -43.27
C ASP A 212 -15.76 9.16 -42.09
N SER A 213 -15.95 7.91 -41.72
CA SER A 213 -16.91 7.44 -40.73
C SER A 213 -16.42 7.53 -39.26
N GLU A 214 -15.14 7.75 -39.00
CA GLU A 214 -14.55 7.81 -37.65
C GLU A 214 -14.42 9.24 -37.09
N LEU A 215 -14.90 10.23 -37.80
CA LEU A 215 -14.93 11.66 -37.42
C LEU A 215 -15.93 11.99 -36.30
N THR A 216 -16.03 11.14 -35.25
CA THR A 216 -17.15 11.24 -34.31
C THR A 216 -16.80 11.77 -32.92
N GLU A 217 -15.54 11.97 -32.60
CA GLU A 217 -15.21 12.54 -31.31
C GLU A 217 -15.33 14.07 -31.34
N ARG A 218 -16.14 14.56 -30.40
CA ARG A 218 -16.35 15.98 -30.21
C ARG A 218 -15.30 16.52 -29.27
N PRO A 219 -14.63 17.66 -29.58
CA PRO A 219 -13.71 18.30 -28.65
C PRO A 219 -14.35 18.77 -27.35
N ASP A 220 -15.67 18.71 -27.21
CA ASP A 220 -16.40 18.98 -25.99
C ASP A 220 -16.55 17.74 -25.06
N ARG A 221 -15.95 16.61 -25.43
CA ARG A 221 -15.87 15.39 -24.63
C ARG A 221 -14.41 15.12 -24.25
N PRO A 222 -14.20 14.45 -23.11
CA PRO A 222 -12.86 13.98 -22.80
C PRO A 222 -12.39 13.06 -23.93
N PRO A 223 -11.13 13.17 -24.35
CA PRO A 223 -10.60 12.34 -25.41
C PRO A 223 -10.66 10.85 -25.00
N SER A 224 -10.88 9.96 -25.98
CA SER A 224 -10.78 8.50 -25.82
C SER A 224 -9.35 8.01 -26.02
N ASP A 225 -8.57 8.77 -26.73
CA ASP A 225 -7.17 8.53 -27.08
C ASP A 225 -6.35 9.83 -26.94
N PHE A 226 -5.03 9.70 -27.03
CA PHE A 226 -4.12 10.84 -27.10
C PHE A 226 -3.23 10.68 -28.31
N TRP A 227 -3.28 11.64 -29.23
CA TRP A 227 -2.64 11.58 -30.55
C TRP A 227 -2.98 10.31 -31.36
N GLY A 228 -4.23 9.85 -31.30
CA GLY A 228 -4.67 8.64 -32.00
C GLY A 228 -4.21 7.32 -31.37
N VAL A 229 -3.51 7.38 -30.24
CA VAL A 229 -3.06 6.21 -29.48
C VAL A 229 -3.98 6.02 -28.25
N PRO A 230 -4.60 4.84 -28.08
CA PRO A 230 -5.46 4.55 -26.93
C PRO A 230 -4.75 4.74 -25.60
N PHE A 231 -5.45 5.23 -24.57
CA PHE A 231 -4.87 5.44 -23.25
C PHE A 231 -4.32 4.17 -22.60
N GLU A 232 -4.81 2.99 -22.98
CA GLU A 232 -4.28 1.71 -22.54
C GLU A 232 -2.78 1.56 -22.89
N LYS A 233 -2.41 1.88 -24.14
CA LYS A 233 -1.00 1.85 -24.58
C LYS A 233 -0.12 2.86 -23.83
N TRP A 234 -0.67 4.03 -23.52
CA TRP A 234 0.03 5.03 -22.69
C TRP A 234 0.27 4.52 -21.27
N VAL A 235 -0.72 3.90 -20.65
CA VAL A 235 -0.59 3.31 -19.32
C VAL A 235 0.43 2.18 -19.29
N ASP A 236 0.44 1.34 -20.34
CA ASP A 236 1.44 0.28 -20.52
C ASP A 236 2.85 0.84 -20.70
N ALA A 237 2.99 1.94 -21.44
CA ALA A 237 4.27 2.62 -21.60
C ALA A 237 4.80 3.18 -20.25
N PHE A 238 3.94 3.84 -19.47
CA PHE A 238 4.29 4.29 -18.11
C PHE A 238 4.72 3.13 -17.21
N GLY A 239 3.97 2.02 -17.25
CA GLY A 239 4.26 0.84 -16.44
C GLY A 239 5.57 0.16 -16.82
N SER A 240 5.79 -0.06 -18.11
CA SER A 240 7.02 -0.68 -18.64
C SER A 240 8.26 0.17 -18.33
N TYR A 241 8.18 1.47 -18.51
CA TYR A 241 9.25 2.40 -18.17
C TYR A 241 9.61 2.35 -16.69
N ALA A 242 8.59 2.37 -15.81
CA ALA A 242 8.81 2.30 -14.38
C ALA A 242 9.46 0.96 -13.95
N ILE A 243 9.05 -0.16 -14.55
CA ILE A 243 9.63 -1.49 -14.25
C ILE A 243 11.10 -1.56 -14.69
N ILE A 244 11.43 -1.02 -15.86
CA ILE A 244 12.82 -0.98 -16.34
C ILE A 244 13.67 -0.12 -15.40
N LEU A 245 13.22 1.08 -15.03
CA LEU A 245 13.92 1.96 -14.10
C LEU A 245 14.14 1.30 -12.72
N ALA A 246 13.15 0.56 -12.22
CA ALA A 246 13.27 -0.16 -10.97
C ALA A 246 14.33 -1.28 -11.05
N ARG A 247 14.44 -1.97 -12.20
CA ARG A 247 15.50 -2.98 -12.43
C ARG A 247 16.90 -2.36 -12.52
N GLU A 248 17.00 -1.17 -13.10
CA GLU A 248 18.24 -0.39 -13.18
C GLU A 248 18.63 0.29 -11.84
N GLY A 249 17.74 0.25 -10.83
CA GLY A 249 17.97 0.84 -9.52
C GLY A 249 17.77 2.35 -9.47
N ASP A 250 17.04 2.94 -10.42
CA ASP A 250 16.66 4.35 -10.42
C ASP A 250 15.27 4.50 -9.79
N ASP A 251 15.22 4.39 -8.48
CA ASP A 251 14.00 4.44 -7.68
C ASP A 251 13.31 5.82 -7.74
N GLU A 252 14.07 6.91 -7.70
CA GLU A 252 13.52 8.27 -7.72
C GLU A 252 12.75 8.55 -9.02
N ARG A 253 13.35 8.24 -10.18
CA ARG A 253 12.66 8.40 -11.46
C ARG A 253 11.51 7.43 -11.65
N CYS A 254 11.66 6.18 -11.20
CA CYS A 254 10.60 5.19 -11.24
C CYS A 254 9.32 5.69 -10.55
N PHE A 255 9.41 6.09 -9.28
CA PHE A 255 8.22 6.51 -8.52
C PHE A 255 7.70 7.88 -8.94
N SER A 256 8.56 8.81 -9.36
CA SER A 256 8.10 10.10 -9.91
C SER A 256 7.29 9.91 -11.19
N THR A 257 7.68 9.00 -12.05
CA THR A 257 6.94 8.64 -13.27
C THR A 257 5.56 8.07 -12.96
N LEU A 258 5.50 7.12 -12.03
CA LEU A 258 4.22 6.55 -11.58
C LEU A 258 3.33 7.59 -10.90
N ASP A 259 3.90 8.53 -10.15
CA ASP A 259 3.16 9.62 -9.54
C ASP A 259 2.58 10.58 -10.59
N ILE A 260 3.33 10.90 -11.64
CA ILE A 260 2.85 11.68 -12.79
C ILE A 260 1.65 10.98 -13.43
N ALA A 261 1.76 9.69 -13.75
CA ALA A 261 0.68 8.92 -14.35
C ALA A 261 -0.58 8.89 -13.46
N LEU A 262 -0.42 8.57 -12.16
CA LEU A 262 -1.52 8.46 -11.19
C LEU A 262 -2.18 9.81 -10.86
N GLN A 263 -1.49 10.93 -11.06
CA GLN A 263 -2.05 12.27 -10.89
C GLN A 263 -2.89 12.71 -12.08
N SER A 264 -2.72 12.08 -13.24
CA SER A 264 -3.49 12.43 -14.42
C SER A 264 -4.98 12.17 -14.24
N ASN A 265 -5.82 13.05 -14.79
CA ASN A 265 -7.27 12.92 -14.73
C ASN A 265 -7.77 11.66 -15.45
N ILE A 266 -7.05 11.20 -16.46
CA ILE A 266 -7.35 10.00 -17.24
C ILE A 266 -7.22 8.75 -16.36
N VAL A 267 -6.08 8.59 -15.71
CA VAL A 267 -5.82 7.44 -14.83
C VAL A 267 -6.69 7.50 -13.57
N TRP A 268 -6.77 8.67 -12.93
CA TRP A 268 -7.58 8.84 -11.71
C TRP A 268 -9.02 8.43 -11.90
N ARG A 269 -9.57 8.64 -13.09
CA ARG A 269 -10.94 8.32 -13.42
C ARG A 269 -11.17 6.85 -13.74
N SER A 270 -10.23 6.21 -14.41
CA SER A 270 -10.30 4.79 -14.77
C SER A 270 -9.83 3.94 -13.60
N LYS A 271 -10.77 3.19 -12.99
CA LYS A 271 -10.41 2.22 -11.95
C LYS A 271 -9.40 1.19 -12.47
N THR A 272 -9.57 0.73 -13.70
CA THR A 272 -8.68 -0.26 -14.32
C THR A 272 -7.25 0.27 -14.41
N TYR A 273 -7.05 1.46 -14.97
CA TYR A 273 -5.73 2.06 -15.11
C TYR A 273 -5.09 2.37 -13.74
N SER A 274 -5.90 2.88 -12.79
CA SER A 274 -5.41 3.12 -11.44
C SER A 274 -4.95 1.82 -10.76
N HIS A 275 -5.69 0.71 -10.90
CA HIS A 275 -5.29 -0.59 -10.37
C HIS A 275 -4.01 -1.10 -11.01
N GLN A 276 -3.92 -1.05 -12.34
CA GLN A 276 -2.75 -1.48 -13.10
C GLN A 276 -1.48 -0.76 -12.64
N LEU A 277 -1.53 0.57 -12.54
CA LEU A 277 -0.37 1.35 -12.10
C LEU A 277 -0.06 1.20 -10.61
N GLN A 278 -1.05 0.95 -9.76
CA GLN A 278 -0.79 0.67 -8.34
C GLN A 278 -0.17 -0.72 -8.12
N ILE A 279 -0.57 -1.71 -8.91
CA ILE A 279 0.08 -3.02 -8.91
C ILE A 279 1.52 -2.88 -9.46
N CYS A 280 1.70 -2.14 -10.56
CA CYS A 280 3.04 -1.82 -11.06
C CYS A 280 3.92 -1.14 -10.00
N ARG A 281 3.36 -0.16 -9.26
CA ARG A 281 4.06 0.49 -8.13
C ARG A 281 4.47 -0.51 -7.05
N LEU A 282 3.60 -1.47 -6.73
CA LEU A 282 3.92 -2.52 -5.77
C LEU A 282 5.09 -3.39 -6.26
N VAL A 283 5.06 -3.81 -7.53
CA VAL A 283 6.14 -4.61 -8.14
C VAL A 283 7.46 -3.84 -8.14
N CYS A 284 7.45 -2.59 -8.58
CA CYS A 284 8.64 -1.73 -8.55
C CYS A 284 9.17 -1.53 -7.13
N ALA A 285 8.29 -1.30 -6.16
CA ALA A 285 8.67 -1.12 -4.76
C ALA A 285 9.34 -2.37 -4.15
N LEU A 286 8.89 -3.55 -4.55
CA LEU A 286 9.53 -4.81 -4.14
C LEU A 286 10.87 -5.01 -4.83
N ALA A 287 11.01 -4.60 -6.10
CA ALA A 287 12.27 -4.72 -6.85
C ALA A 287 13.38 -3.82 -6.27
N VAL A 288 13.02 -2.62 -5.79
CA VAL A 288 13.97 -1.66 -5.19
C VAL A 288 14.04 -1.72 -3.65
N ASP A 289 13.33 -2.67 -3.02
CA ASP A 289 13.27 -2.85 -1.56
C ASP A 289 12.72 -1.64 -0.76
N ASP A 290 11.78 -0.88 -1.36
CA ASP A 290 11.11 0.24 -0.67
C ASP A 290 9.79 -0.18 0.01
N SER A 291 9.87 -0.48 1.29
CA SER A 291 8.72 -0.90 2.10
C SER A 291 7.64 0.19 2.25
N ASN A 292 8.00 1.48 2.15
CA ASN A 292 7.05 2.58 2.27
C ASN A 292 6.16 2.68 1.03
N GLN A 293 6.75 2.56 -0.15
CA GLN A 293 6.03 2.54 -1.42
C GLN A 293 5.16 1.28 -1.52
N ALA A 294 5.71 0.11 -1.17
CA ALA A 294 4.97 -1.15 -1.14
C ALA A 294 3.75 -1.06 -0.20
N SER A 295 3.94 -0.61 1.04
CA SER A 295 2.85 -0.41 2.00
C SER A 295 1.83 0.64 1.52
N SER A 296 2.26 1.68 0.80
CA SER A 296 1.37 2.70 0.24
C SER A 296 0.47 2.14 -0.85
N ALA A 297 1.04 1.35 -1.77
CA ALA A 297 0.29 0.69 -2.84
C ALA A 297 -0.77 -0.27 -2.28
N VAL A 298 -0.39 -1.14 -1.32
CA VAL A 298 -1.35 -2.07 -0.71
C VAL A 298 -2.43 -1.35 0.09
N ARG A 299 -2.10 -0.25 0.81
CA ARG A 299 -3.14 0.56 1.48
C ARG A 299 -4.12 1.18 0.51
N TRP A 300 -3.67 1.55 -0.70
CA TRP A 300 -4.56 2.02 -1.74
C TRP A 300 -5.49 0.90 -2.21
N LEU A 301 -4.97 -0.31 -2.46
CA LEU A 301 -5.76 -1.48 -2.82
C LEU A 301 -6.81 -1.83 -1.73
N LEU A 302 -6.42 -1.79 -0.46
CA LEU A 302 -7.34 -2.00 0.67
C LEU A 302 -8.49 -0.99 0.69
N LYS A 303 -8.24 0.25 0.27
CA LYS A 303 -9.29 1.27 0.19
C LYS A 303 -10.27 1.00 -0.95
N GLU A 304 -9.78 0.52 -2.10
CA GLU A 304 -10.64 0.21 -3.25
C GLU A 304 -11.43 -1.09 -3.06
N HIS A 305 -10.86 -2.06 -2.34
CA HIS A 305 -11.47 -3.35 -2.04
C HIS A 305 -11.57 -3.56 -0.52
N PRO A 306 -12.47 -2.85 0.17
CA PRO A 306 -12.60 -2.95 1.62
C PRO A 306 -13.01 -4.36 2.04
N PHE A 307 -12.43 -4.84 3.13
CA PHE A 307 -12.68 -6.18 3.72
C PHE A 307 -12.31 -7.38 2.84
N SER A 308 -11.37 -7.20 1.91
CA SER A 308 -10.77 -8.34 1.21
C SER A 308 -9.72 -9.01 2.10
N SER A 309 -9.97 -10.26 2.49
CA SER A 309 -9.06 -11.07 3.32
C SER A 309 -7.69 -11.26 2.66
N ASP A 310 -7.68 -11.44 1.34
CA ASP A 310 -6.44 -11.62 0.57
C ASP A 310 -5.55 -10.37 0.58
N LEU A 311 -6.14 -9.18 0.59
CA LEU A 311 -5.37 -7.94 0.71
C LEU A 311 -4.78 -7.74 2.11
N PHE A 312 -5.43 -8.23 3.16
CA PHE A 312 -4.85 -8.25 4.51
C PHE A 312 -3.66 -9.20 4.59
N ARG A 313 -3.77 -10.38 3.94
CA ARG A 313 -2.67 -11.33 3.79
C ARG A 313 -1.52 -10.74 2.95
N LEU A 314 -1.85 -10.12 1.82
CA LEU A 314 -0.87 -9.44 0.98
C LEU A 314 -0.10 -8.36 1.77
N PHE A 315 -0.80 -7.53 2.57
CA PHE A 315 -0.14 -6.53 3.39
C PHE A 315 0.82 -7.15 4.42
N SER A 316 0.46 -8.31 5.00
CA SER A 316 1.35 -9.05 5.89
C SER A 316 2.58 -9.61 5.18
N CYS A 317 2.42 -10.10 3.94
CA CYS A 317 3.52 -10.70 3.18
C CYS A 317 4.51 -9.67 2.64
N VAL A 318 4.01 -8.59 2.03
CA VAL A 318 4.83 -7.56 1.37
C VAL A 318 5.93 -7.00 2.27
N ASN A 319 5.61 -6.77 3.54
CA ASN A 319 6.60 -6.22 4.47
C ASN A 319 7.68 -7.22 4.92
N ARG A 320 7.48 -8.52 4.67
CA ARG A 320 8.51 -9.53 4.93
C ARG A 320 9.49 -9.68 3.78
N LEU A 321 9.09 -9.21 2.59
CA LEU A 321 9.93 -9.23 1.39
C LEU A 321 10.90 -8.05 1.33
N CYS A 322 10.71 -7.04 2.17
CA CYS A 322 11.62 -5.90 2.26
C CYS A 322 12.62 -6.08 3.41
N ALA A 323 13.89 -5.74 3.17
CA ALA A 323 14.97 -5.84 4.15
C ALA A 323 14.71 -4.94 5.37
N PHE A 324 14.12 -3.76 5.15
CA PHE A 324 13.79 -2.79 6.19
C PHE A 324 12.29 -2.45 6.19
N PRO A 325 11.45 -3.17 6.94
CA PRO A 325 10.00 -3.03 6.90
C PRO A 325 9.49 -1.78 7.66
N GLU A 326 10.06 -0.61 7.37
CA GLU A 326 9.70 0.64 8.05
C GLU A 326 8.25 1.06 7.81
N GLY A 327 7.71 0.80 6.63
CA GLY A 327 6.34 1.16 6.25
C GLY A 327 5.25 0.37 6.99
N TYR A 328 5.59 -0.79 7.55
CA TYR A 328 4.64 -1.73 8.12
C TYR A 328 4.00 -1.25 9.42
N SER A 329 4.79 -0.84 10.40
CA SER A 329 4.33 -0.41 11.72
C SER A 329 4.15 1.10 11.86
N THR A 330 3.94 1.81 10.75
CA THR A 330 3.75 3.25 10.76
C THR A 330 2.41 3.68 11.36
N GLY A 331 2.32 4.92 11.84
CA GLY A 331 1.08 5.51 12.32
C GLY A 331 -0.09 5.43 11.32
N PRO A 332 0.11 5.68 10.02
CA PRO A 332 -0.91 5.46 9.00
C PRO A 332 -1.44 4.02 8.95
N SER A 333 -0.58 3.00 9.01
CA SER A 333 -0.99 1.59 9.01
C SER A 333 -1.84 1.26 10.23
N HIS A 334 -1.43 1.66 11.44
CA HIS A 334 -2.22 1.52 12.65
C HIS A 334 -3.61 2.14 12.53
N LYS A 335 -3.69 3.36 12.01
CA LYS A 335 -4.97 4.10 11.87
C LYS A 335 -5.93 3.44 10.88
N VAL A 336 -5.40 2.91 9.79
CA VAL A 336 -6.20 2.23 8.76
C VAL A 336 -6.73 0.91 9.31
N LEU A 337 -5.88 0.04 9.83
CA LEU A 337 -6.27 -1.29 10.29
C LEU A 337 -7.23 -1.25 11.49
N ILE A 338 -6.97 -0.40 12.49
CA ILE A 338 -7.90 -0.26 13.62
C ILE A 338 -9.27 0.29 13.17
N ARG A 339 -9.33 1.07 12.10
CA ARG A 339 -10.58 1.52 11.52
C ARG A 339 -11.36 0.36 10.90
N TYR A 340 -10.70 -0.51 10.14
CA TYR A 340 -11.33 -1.72 9.59
C TYR A 340 -11.85 -2.62 10.71
N ILE A 341 -11.08 -2.87 11.76
CA ILE A 341 -11.52 -3.67 12.91
C ILE A 341 -12.76 -3.05 13.57
N LYS A 342 -12.74 -1.74 13.82
CA LYS A 342 -13.89 -1.05 14.43
C LYS A 342 -15.14 -1.10 13.52
N THR A 343 -14.96 -0.99 12.22
CA THR A 343 -16.07 -1.11 11.24
C THR A 343 -16.64 -2.52 11.24
N MET A 344 -15.77 -3.52 11.26
CA MET A 344 -16.15 -4.93 11.31
C MET A 344 -16.88 -5.24 12.63
N ASP A 345 -16.34 -4.84 13.76
CA ASP A 345 -16.98 -5.03 15.06
C ASP A 345 -18.36 -4.36 15.10
N PHE A 346 -18.47 -3.12 14.59
CA PHE A 346 -19.75 -2.41 14.53
C PHE A 346 -20.77 -3.07 13.61
N ALA A 347 -20.34 -3.56 12.45
CA ALA A 347 -21.22 -4.21 11.47
C ALA A 347 -21.89 -5.46 12.04
N LEU A 348 -21.16 -6.23 12.86
CA LEU A 348 -21.60 -7.50 13.43
C LEU A 348 -22.35 -7.35 14.77
N LEU A 349 -22.44 -6.13 15.33
CA LEU A 349 -23.26 -5.87 16.51
C LEU A 349 -24.75 -5.87 16.20
N THR A 350 -25.56 -6.30 17.15
CA THR A 350 -27.02 -6.14 17.10
C THR A 350 -27.41 -4.66 17.18
N GLU A 351 -28.61 -4.28 16.72
CA GLU A 351 -29.07 -2.89 16.78
C GLU A 351 -29.04 -2.32 18.20
N GLU A 352 -29.42 -3.12 19.19
CA GLU A 352 -29.37 -2.72 20.61
C GLU A 352 -27.94 -2.45 21.08
N GLN A 353 -26.98 -3.28 20.65
CA GLN A 353 -25.56 -3.11 21.00
C GLN A 353 -24.94 -1.91 20.29
N ARG A 354 -25.36 -1.60 19.06
CA ARG A 354 -24.87 -0.43 18.30
C ARG A 354 -25.16 0.89 18.99
N ILE A 355 -26.25 0.99 19.75
CA ILE A 355 -26.61 2.19 20.54
C ILE A 355 -25.51 2.52 21.57
N TRP A 356 -24.88 1.49 22.13
CA TRP A 356 -23.81 1.64 23.14
C TRP A 356 -22.42 1.79 22.52
N TYR A 357 -22.27 1.46 21.24
CA TYR A 357 -20.99 1.57 20.54
C TYR A 357 -20.79 3.04 20.14
N ASN A 358 -19.83 3.72 20.76
CA ASN A 358 -19.57 5.14 20.54
C ASN A 358 -18.93 5.39 19.17
N PHE A 359 -19.73 5.23 18.13
CA PHE A 359 -19.33 5.38 16.74
C PHE A 359 -19.91 6.69 16.20
N ARG A 360 -19.06 7.57 15.66
CA ARG A 360 -19.50 8.79 14.96
C ARG A 360 -19.41 8.57 13.46
N GLU A 361 -20.53 8.72 12.78
CA GLU A 361 -20.54 8.81 11.33
C GLU A 361 -19.65 9.96 10.85
N ARG A 362 -18.89 9.71 9.80
CA ARG A 362 -18.07 10.75 9.18
C ARG A 362 -19.00 11.68 8.40
N LYS A 363 -19.38 12.80 9.00
CA LYS A 363 -19.82 13.95 8.20
C LYS A 363 -18.57 14.63 7.66
N ASP A 364 -18.57 14.86 6.34
CA ASP A 364 -17.49 15.48 5.60
C ASP A 364 -16.99 16.74 6.27
N THR A 365 -15.90 16.62 7.03
CA THR A 365 -15.18 17.76 7.57
C THR A 365 -13.73 17.65 7.17
N VAL A 366 -13.36 18.57 6.32
CA VAL A 366 -11.99 18.87 5.95
C VAL A 366 -11.13 18.97 7.24
N GLY A 367 -10.15 18.09 7.38
CA GLY A 367 -9.01 18.29 8.28
C GLY A 367 -9.05 17.68 9.67
N GLY A 368 -10.03 16.82 10.04
CA GLY A 368 -10.05 16.20 11.38
C GLY A 368 -9.80 14.70 11.36
N PHE A 369 -8.87 14.21 12.18
CA PHE A 369 -8.72 12.80 12.51
C PHE A 369 -9.97 12.30 13.25
N THR A 370 -10.94 11.81 12.51
CA THR A 370 -12.16 11.26 13.08
C THR A 370 -12.07 9.74 13.16
N ASN A 371 -12.38 9.19 14.35
CA ASN A 371 -12.64 7.75 14.56
C ASN A 371 -13.95 7.34 13.85
N SER A 372 -14.10 7.66 12.58
CA SER A 372 -15.36 7.46 11.85
C SER A 372 -15.32 6.19 11.02
N VAL A 373 -16.37 5.40 11.13
CA VAL A 373 -16.69 4.32 10.19
C VAL A 373 -17.22 4.95 8.92
N ASN A 374 -16.79 4.41 7.79
CA ASN A 374 -17.51 4.66 6.57
C ASN A 374 -18.73 3.72 6.56
N VAL A 375 -19.93 4.29 6.65
CA VAL A 375 -21.19 3.51 6.67
C VAL A 375 -21.33 2.67 5.40
N GLU A 376 -20.75 3.11 4.29
CA GLU A 376 -20.74 2.37 3.04
C GLU A 376 -19.91 1.08 3.12
N ASP A 377 -18.85 1.08 3.93
CA ASP A 377 -17.97 -0.09 4.09
C ASP A 377 -18.63 -1.18 4.95
N VAL A 378 -19.60 -0.84 5.81
CA VAL A 378 -20.32 -1.78 6.69
C VAL A 378 -21.02 -2.88 5.88
N LYS A 379 -21.51 -2.57 4.69
CA LYS A 379 -22.21 -3.54 3.81
C LYS A 379 -21.31 -4.65 3.27
N PHE A 380 -19.99 -4.45 3.27
CA PHE A 380 -19.03 -5.44 2.80
C PHE A 380 -18.61 -6.44 3.88
N VAL A 381 -19.00 -6.20 5.13
CA VAL A 381 -18.66 -7.07 6.27
C VAL A 381 -19.68 -8.18 6.37
N VAL A 382 -19.24 -9.43 6.22
CA VAL A 382 -20.07 -10.62 6.35
C VAL A 382 -19.82 -11.30 7.71
N ASP A 383 -18.56 -11.42 8.14
CA ASP A 383 -18.14 -12.07 9.37
C ASP A 383 -16.82 -11.46 9.88
N HIS A 384 -16.36 -11.92 11.05
CA HIS A 384 -15.05 -11.56 11.56
C HIS A 384 -13.95 -12.18 10.70
N ASP A 385 -12.95 -11.37 10.33
CA ASP A 385 -11.83 -11.80 9.50
C ASP A 385 -10.58 -12.05 10.37
N PRO A 386 -10.12 -13.32 10.47
CA PRO A 386 -8.92 -13.68 11.22
C PRO A 386 -7.65 -13.06 10.64
N ALA A 387 -7.56 -12.86 9.30
CA ALA A 387 -6.39 -12.25 8.67
C ALA A 387 -6.23 -10.78 9.07
N LEU A 388 -7.33 -10.03 9.19
CA LEU A 388 -7.30 -8.65 9.68
C LEU A 388 -6.83 -8.55 11.13
N PHE A 389 -7.33 -9.45 12.00
CA PHE A 389 -6.90 -9.49 13.39
C PHE A 389 -5.42 -9.86 13.52
N ALA A 390 -4.97 -10.88 12.78
CA ALA A 390 -3.58 -11.32 12.77
C ALA A 390 -2.66 -10.20 12.26
N LEU A 391 -3.01 -9.56 11.14
CA LEU A 391 -2.27 -8.43 10.57
C LEU A 391 -2.11 -7.29 11.58
N TYR A 392 -3.20 -6.86 12.22
CA TYR A 392 -3.11 -5.78 13.20
C TYR A 392 -2.28 -6.17 14.43
N ALA A 393 -2.40 -7.43 14.88
CA ALA A 393 -1.56 -7.96 15.95
C ALA A 393 -0.07 -7.99 15.57
N HIS A 394 0.27 -8.34 14.32
CA HIS A 394 1.64 -8.26 13.81
C HIS A 394 2.18 -6.83 13.86
N VAL A 395 1.39 -5.85 13.40
CA VAL A 395 1.77 -4.42 13.43
C VAL A 395 2.04 -3.96 14.88
N LEU A 396 1.20 -4.35 15.83
CA LEU A 396 1.39 -4.05 17.26
C LEU A 396 2.64 -4.75 17.81
N SER A 397 2.88 -6.00 17.41
CA SER A 397 4.04 -6.79 17.85
C SER A 397 5.35 -6.19 17.35
N CYS A 398 5.41 -5.73 16.09
CA CYS A 398 6.55 -5.00 15.53
C CYS A 398 6.85 -3.71 16.30
N GLY A 399 5.81 -3.01 16.78
CA GLY A 399 5.94 -1.85 17.67
C GLY A 399 6.29 -2.19 19.11
N GLY A 400 6.51 -3.47 19.45
CA GLY A 400 6.84 -3.93 20.80
C GLY A 400 5.66 -3.97 21.79
N SER A 401 4.43 -3.74 21.32
CA SER A 401 3.21 -3.75 22.14
C SER A 401 2.63 -5.17 22.24
N TYR A 402 3.41 -6.13 22.76
CA TYR A 402 3.09 -7.56 22.74
C TYR A 402 1.78 -7.93 23.43
N MET A 403 1.46 -7.33 24.59
CA MET A 403 0.19 -7.60 25.30
C MET A 403 -1.02 -7.13 24.50
N ALA A 404 -0.92 -5.96 23.86
CA ALA A 404 -1.97 -5.48 22.97
C ALA A 404 -2.10 -6.39 21.73
N ALA A 405 -0.97 -6.85 21.18
CA ALA A 405 -0.95 -7.80 20.07
C ALA A 405 -1.65 -9.12 20.43
N LEU A 406 -1.35 -9.69 21.61
CA LEU A 406 -1.98 -10.92 22.08
C LEU A 406 -3.51 -10.84 22.13
N ASN A 407 -4.08 -9.69 22.49
CA ASN A 407 -5.54 -9.53 22.48
C ASN A 407 -6.14 -9.74 21.07
N TYR A 408 -5.48 -9.28 20.01
CA TYR A 408 -5.95 -9.46 18.63
C TYR A 408 -5.57 -10.84 18.09
N TYR A 409 -4.41 -11.39 18.44
CA TYR A 409 -4.06 -12.76 18.10
C TYR A 409 -5.07 -13.76 18.68
N PHE A 410 -5.53 -13.58 19.93
CA PHE A 410 -6.55 -14.46 20.49
C PHE A 410 -7.92 -14.30 19.85
N ARG A 411 -8.26 -13.12 19.33
CA ARG A 411 -9.46 -12.95 18.52
C ARG A 411 -9.36 -13.75 17.21
N ALA A 412 -8.21 -13.71 16.54
CA ALA A 412 -7.94 -14.52 15.37
C ALA A 412 -7.94 -16.03 15.70
N PHE A 413 -7.27 -16.41 16.81
CA PHE A 413 -7.17 -17.81 17.27
C PHE A 413 -8.54 -18.42 17.58
N ALA A 414 -9.48 -17.63 18.10
CA ALA A 414 -10.85 -18.09 18.35
C ALA A 414 -11.59 -18.49 17.05
N LEU A 415 -11.18 -17.95 15.90
CA LEU A 415 -11.74 -18.25 14.58
C LEU A 415 -10.96 -19.38 13.89
N THR A 416 -9.65 -19.39 13.99
CA THR A 416 -8.75 -20.33 13.30
C THR A 416 -7.67 -20.88 14.26
N PRO A 417 -8.02 -21.81 15.18
CA PRO A 417 -7.08 -22.28 16.21
C PRO A 417 -5.95 -23.15 15.65
N ASP A 418 -6.16 -23.78 14.50
CA ASP A 418 -5.19 -24.67 13.86
C ASP A 418 -4.32 -23.96 12.79
N ASP A 419 -4.28 -22.62 12.78
CA ASP A 419 -3.40 -21.86 11.90
C ASP A 419 -1.97 -21.88 12.47
N PRO A 420 -0.97 -22.44 11.74
CA PRO A 420 0.41 -22.53 12.21
C PRO A 420 1.05 -21.16 12.43
N VAL A 421 0.82 -20.19 11.51
CA VAL A 421 1.40 -18.85 11.59
C VAL A 421 0.90 -18.11 12.83
N LEU A 422 -0.37 -18.29 13.15
CA LEU A 422 -0.99 -17.66 14.30
C LEU A 422 -0.45 -18.25 15.62
N ASN A 423 -0.31 -19.57 15.71
CA ASN A 423 0.28 -20.26 16.87
C ASN A 423 1.74 -19.82 17.08
N LEU A 424 2.55 -19.77 16.03
CA LEU A 424 3.93 -19.25 16.11
C LEU A 424 3.96 -17.81 16.60
N SER A 425 3.11 -16.97 16.05
CA SER A 425 3.05 -15.53 16.38
C SER A 425 2.65 -15.27 17.83
N ILE A 426 1.68 -16.03 18.36
CA ILE A 426 1.29 -15.98 19.78
C ILE A 426 2.47 -16.41 20.65
N GLY A 427 3.10 -17.54 20.30
CA GLY A 427 4.26 -18.06 21.03
C GLY A 427 5.40 -17.04 21.11
N ILE A 428 5.76 -16.43 19.96
CA ILE A 428 6.80 -15.38 19.89
C ILE A 428 6.38 -14.15 20.71
N ALA A 429 5.13 -13.71 20.63
CA ALA A 429 4.67 -12.53 21.37
C ALA A 429 4.78 -12.72 22.89
N TYR A 430 4.41 -13.90 23.43
CA TYR A 430 4.61 -14.23 24.83
C TYR A 430 6.07 -14.23 25.24
N ILE A 431 6.95 -14.87 24.44
CA ILE A 431 8.39 -14.96 24.73
C ILE A 431 9.03 -13.58 24.67
N GLN A 432 8.73 -12.79 23.65
CA GLN A 432 9.25 -11.43 23.54
C GLN A 432 8.78 -10.52 24.67
N HIS A 433 7.51 -10.65 25.09
CA HIS A 433 7.00 -9.95 26.26
C HIS A 433 7.74 -10.36 27.53
N ALA A 434 7.98 -11.66 27.74
CA ALA A 434 8.71 -12.20 28.87
C ALA A 434 10.19 -11.73 28.92
N MET A 435 10.77 -11.40 27.76
CA MET A 435 12.15 -10.91 27.66
C MET A 435 12.30 -9.43 28.04
N LYS A 436 11.21 -8.67 28.20
CA LYS A 436 11.26 -7.30 28.71
C LYS A 436 11.70 -7.29 30.18
N ARG A 437 12.53 -6.29 30.55
CA ARG A 437 13.16 -6.20 31.89
C ARG A 437 12.19 -6.19 33.07
N LEU A 438 11.00 -5.65 32.88
CA LEU A 438 9.99 -5.44 33.93
C LEU A 438 8.84 -6.46 33.83
N SER A 439 8.99 -7.57 33.12
CA SER A 439 7.95 -8.58 33.01
C SER A 439 7.85 -9.39 34.31
N GLU A 440 6.71 -9.28 34.97
CA GLU A 440 6.33 -10.18 36.04
C GLU A 440 5.96 -11.57 35.50
N ASN A 441 6.12 -12.63 36.31
CA ASN A 441 5.82 -14.00 35.91
C ASN A 441 6.51 -14.48 34.61
N ARG A 442 7.73 -14.00 34.38
CA ARG A 442 8.54 -14.29 33.17
C ARG A 442 8.54 -15.77 32.79
N GLN A 443 8.77 -16.65 33.76
CA GLN A 443 8.84 -18.09 33.52
C GLN A 443 7.51 -18.67 32.99
N TYR A 444 6.41 -18.21 33.58
CA TYR A 444 5.07 -18.63 33.16
C TYR A 444 4.76 -18.19 31.73
N GLN A 445 5.11 -16.96 31.37
CA GLN A 445 4.93 -16.43 30.01
C GLN A 445 5.79 -17.19 29.00
N ILE A 446 7.04 -17.53 29.35
CA ILE A 446 7.90 -18.37 28.50
C ILE A 446 7.26 -19.74 28.28
N GLN A 447 6.75 -20.39 29.34
CA GLN A 447 6.08 -21.68 29.20
C GLN A 447 4.84 -21.62 28.32
N GLN A 448 4.01 -20.59 28.48
CA GLN A 448 2.86 -20.37 27.60
C GLN A 448 3.31 -20.16 26.14
N GLY A 449 4.33 -19.34 25.91
CA GLY A 449 4.90 -19.13 24.59
C GLY A 449 5.40 -20.41 23.96
N LEU A 450 6.14 -21.23 24.72
CA LEU A 450 6.65 -22.52 24.26
C LEU A 450 5.53 -23.53 23.95
N ALA A 451 4.42 -23.50 24.69
CA ALA A 451 3.26 -24.36 24.39
C ALA A 451 2.67 -24.05 23.01
N PHE A 452 2.53 -22.76 22.66
CA PHE A 452 2.08 -22.34 21.33
C PHE A 452 3.11 -22.65 20.24
N VAL A 453 4.41 -22.48 20.50
CA VAL A 453 5.48 -22.87 19.57
C VAL A 453 5.48 -24.39 19.33
N ASN A 454 5.23 -25.20 20.36
CA ASN A 454 5.10 -26.64 20.20
C ASN A 454 3.87 -27.00 19.36
N ARG A 455 2.73 -26.33 19.59
CA ARG A 455 1.52 -26.51 18.77
C ARG A 455 1.76 -26.13 17.31
N TYR A 456 2.47 -25.03 17.06
CA TYR A 456 2.93 -24.66 15.72
C TYR A 456 3.73 -25.78 15.07
N TYR A 457 4.72 -26.33 15.80
CA TYR A 457 5.56 -27.42 15.31
C TYR A 457 4.75 -28.65 14.94
N GLU A 458 3.82 -29.08 15.81
CA GLU A 458 2.92 -30.21 15.54
C GLU A 458 2.06 -29.98 14.28
N LEU A 459 1.50 -28.80 14.12
CA LEU A 459 0.66 -28.46 12.98
C LEU A 459 1.46 -28.41 11.68
N ARG A 460 2.67 -27.82 11.73
CA ARG A 460 3.49 -27.58 10.55
C ARG A 460 4.21 -28.83 10.05
N THR A 461 4.50 -29.78 10.94
CA THR A 461 5.17 -31.04 10.59
C THR A 461 4.21 -32.20 10.30
N LYS A 462 2.91 -31.96 10.37
CA LYS A 462 1.87 -32.98 10.24
C LYS A 462 1.89 -33.73 8.91
N ASP A 463 2.17 -33.03 7.83
CA ASP A 463 2.15 -33.55 6.44
C ASP A 463 3.47 -34.21 6.05
N ASP A 464 4.52 -34.09 6.89
CA ASP A 464 5.89 -34.58 6.66
C ASP A 464 6.55 -34.07 5.35
N ILE A 465 6.11 -32.92 4.83
CA ILE A 465 6.72 -32.25 3.67
C ILE A 465 8.04 -31.63 4.13
N ALA A 466 9.15 -31.88 3.43
CA ALA A 466 10.48 -31.49 3.89
C ALA A 466 10.65 -29.98 4.13
N ILE A 467 10.09 -29.14 3.27
CA ILE A 467 10.12 -27.67 3.43
C ILE A 467 9.38 -27.25 4.71
N HIS A 468 8.21 -27.84 5.00
CA HIS A 468 7.43 -27.53 6.20
C HIS A 468 8.15 -27.96 7.47
N VAL A 469 8.76 -29.15 7.45
CA VAL A 469 9.55 -29.67 8.58
C VAL A 469 10.77 -28.80 8.81
N GLN A 470 11.48 -28.40 7.75
CA GLN A 470 12.65 -27.53 7.85
C GLN A 470 12.30 -26.16 8.43
N GLU A 471 11.23 -25.53 7.95
CA GLU A 471 10.72 -24.26 8.48
C GLU A 471 10.42 -24.38 9.98
N ALA A 472 9.73 -25.45 10.37
CA ALA A 472 9.37 -25.70 11.78
C ALA A 472 10.64 -25.86 12.66
N GLU A 473 11.60 -26.67 12.25
CA GLU A 473 12.88 -26.84 12.96
C GLU A 473 13.65 -25.53 13.07
N PHE A 474 13.73 -24.76 11.97
CA PHE A 474 14.40 -23.48 11.96
C PHE A 474 13.78 -22.47 12.92
N ASN A 475 12.45 -22.34 12.93
CA ASN A 475 11.75 -21.42 13.83
C ASN A 475 11.89 -21.84 15.30
N VAL A 476 11.81 -23.13 15.60
CA VAL A 476 12.03 -23.67 16.96
C VAL A 476 13.46 -23.44 17.40
N ALA A 477 14.44 -23.68 16.53
CA ALA A 477 15.87 -23.39 16.80
C ALA A 477 16.09 -21.91 17.12
N ARG A 478 15.46 -21.00 16.37
CA ARG A 478 15.51 -19.54 16.65
C ARG A 478 14.91 -19.18 18.01
N VAL A 479 13.84 -19.84 18.42
CA VAL A 479 13.25 -19.64 19.75
C VAL A 479 14.21 -20.07 20.85
N TRP A 480 14.82 -21.27 20.74
CA TRP A 480 15.82 -21.73 21.69
C TRP A 480 17.05 -20.82 21.73
N HIS A 481 17.53 -20.40 20.56
CA HIS A 481 18.64 -19.46 20.46
C HIS A 481 18.32 -18.13 21.13
N GLY A 482 17.15 -17.56 20.87
CA GLY A 482 16.71 -16.31 21.51
C GLY A 482 16.53 -16.39 23.02
N LEU A 483 16.21 -17.56 23.55
CA LEU A 483 16.15 -17.83 25.00
C LEU A 483 17.53 -18.12 25.63
N GLY A 484 18.60 -18.19 24.81
CA GLY A 484 19.94 -18.54 25.25
C GLY A 484 20.17 -20.04 25.49
N LEU A 485 19.23 -20.90 25.07
CA LEU A 485 19.31 -22.36 25.23
C LEU A 485 20.07 -22.97 24.03
N VAL A 486 21.34 -22.61 23.92
CA VAL A 486 22.23 -22.95 22.78
C VAL A 486 22.35 -24.46 22.58
N SER A 487 22.35 -25.25 23.66
CA SER A 487 22.41 -26.72 23.61
C SER A 487 21.21 -27.37 22.94
N LEU A 488 20.06 -26.67 22.89
CA LEU A 488 18.86 -27.12 22.17
C LEU A 488 18.78 -26.52 20.76
N ALA A 489 19.31 -25.32 20.60
CA ALA A 489 19.30 -24.61 19.32
C ALA A 489 20.18 -25.28 18.26
N ILE A 490 21.43 -25.65 18.62
CA ILE A 490 22.37 -26.25 17.67
C ILE A 490 21.85 -27.53 17.03
N PRO A 491 21.35 -28.56 17.76
CA PRO A 491 20.82 -29.77 17.15
C PRO A 491 19.63 -29.51 16.22
N ALA A 492 18.77 -28.55 16.56
CA ALA A 492 17.63 -28.19 15.71
C ALA A 492 18.08 -27.49 14.40
N TYR A 493 19.08 -26.61 14.47
CA TYR A 493 19.69 -26.04 13.25
C TYR A 493 20.41 -27.12 12.41
N GLU A 494 21.14 -28.06 13.05
CA GLU A 494 21.77 -29.18 12.34
C GLU A 494 20.76 -30.06 11.62
N LYS A 495 19.60 -30.32 12.24
CA LYS A 495 18.49 -31.03 11.61
C LYS A 495 17.92 -30.26 10.43
N CYS A 496 17.79 -28.92 10.55
CA CYS A 496 17.37 -28.03 9.47
C CYS A 496 18.33 -28.15 8.27
N ILE A 497 19.65 -28.10 8.49
CA ILE A 497 20.67 -28.29 7.43
C ILE A 497 20.54 -29.68 6.78
N GLY A 498 20.33 -30.72 7.57
CA GLY A 498 20.20 -32.10 7.08
C GLY A 498 18.99 -32.34 6.18
N LEU A 499 17.94 -31.50 6.26
CA LEU A 499 16.74 -31.62 5.43
C LEU A 499 16.91 -31.06 4.00
N SER A 500 17.96 -30.29 3.74
CA SER A 500 18.19 -29.64 2.44
C SER A 500 18.21 -30.62 1.26
N GLU A 501 18.87 -31.78 1.42
CA GLU A 501 18.91 -32.77 0.34
C GLU A 501 17.55 -33.44 0.09
N ARG A 502 16.74 -33.63 1.13
CA ARG A 502 15.37 -34.12 0.99
C ARG A 502 14.48 -33.10 0.27
N ILE A 503 14.63 -31.82 0.56
CA ILE A 503 13.91 -30.73 -0.12
C ILE A 503 14.24 -30.72 -1.61
N LYS A 504 15.52 -30.84 -1.98
CA LYS A 504 15.93 -30.91 -3.38
C LYS A 504 15.31 -32.10 -4.11
N GLN A 505 15.27 -33.27 -3.44
CA GLN A 505 14.66 -34.47 -4.01
C GLN A 505 13.14 -34.31 -4.21
N GLU A 506 12.43 -33.74 -3.22
CA GLU A 506 10.99 -33.48 -3.31
C GLU A 506 10.70 -32.45 -4.41
N ALA A 507 11.47 -31.35 -4.51
CA ALA A 507 11.32 -30.32 -5.55
C ALA A 507 11.56 -30.85 -6.97
N GLN A 508 12.50 -31.76 -7.16
CA GLN A 508 12.76 -32.40 -8.46
C GLN A 508 11.60 -33.29 -8.92
N VAL A 509 10.89 -33.92 -7.98
CA VAL A 509 9.73 -34.76 -8.29
C VAL A 509 8.52 -33.93 -8.72
N GLU A 510 8.37 -32.72 -8.16
CA GLU A 510 7.26 -31.82 -8.46
C GLU A 510 7.46 -30.94 -9.70
N ASP A 511 8.59 -31.09 -10.42
CA ASP A 511 8.95 -30.30 -11.60
C ASP A 511 8.82 -28.77 -11.37
N THR A 512 9.04 -28.34 -10.14
CA THR A 512 9.06 -26.94 -9.76
C THR A 512 10.42 -26.37 -10.15
N ASP A 513 10.44 -25.49 -11.14
CA ASP A 513 11.61 -24.79 -11.68
C ASP A 513 12.44 -24.07 -10.60
N GLY A 514 13.16 -24.81 -9.79
CA GLY A 514 14.27 -24.33 -8.94
C GLY A 514 13.95 -23.32 -7.81
N ALA A 515 12.72 -22.84 -7.70
CA ALA A 515 12.34 -21.83 -6.70
C ALA A 515 11.75 -22.47 -5.43
N TYR A 516 12.61 -23.03 -4.58
CA TYR A 516 12.20 -23.45 -3.24
C TYR A 516 13.03 -22.73 -2.16
N GLU A 517 12.38 -22.43 -1.04
CA GLU A 517 13.05 -21.86 0.13
C GLU A 517 13.83 -22.97 0.86
N ASP A 518 15.11 -22.73 1.15
CA ASP A 518 15.97 -23.63 1.92
C ASP A 518 16.72 -22.81 2.98
N PHE A 519 16.41 -23.05 4.24
CA PHE A 519 17.05 -22.36 5.39
C PHE A 519 18.43 -22.92 5.77
N LYS A 520 19.07 -23.68 4.89
CA LYS A 520 20.38 -24.29 5.12
C LYS A 520 21.46 -23.27 5.50
N TYR A 521 21.54 -22.18 4.73
CA TYR A 521 22.57 -21.16 4.93
C TYR A 521 22.30 -20.31 6.17
N GLU A 522 21.05 -19.95 6.45
CA GLU A 522 20.64 -19.22 7.64
C GLU A 522 20.88 -20.04 8.91
N ALA A 523 20.59 -21.32 8.88
CA ALA A 523 20.86 -22.24 9.98
C ALA A 523 22.36 -22.41 10.23
N ALA A 524 23.15 -22.59 9.18
CA ALA A 524 24.60 -22.68 9.27
C ALA A 524 25.22 -21.40 9.81
N PHE A 525 24.78 -20.23 9.33
CA PHE A 525 25.24 -18.93 9.84
C PHE A 525 24.86 -18.74 11.32
N ALA A 526 23.68 -19.18 11.75
CA ALA A 526 23.29 -19.14 13.15
C ALA A 526 24.22 -20.00 14.02
N ILE A 527 24.53 -21.25 13.60
CA ILE A 527 25.48 -22.12 14.31
C ILE A 527 26.88 -21.49 14.35
N GLN A 528 27.38 -20.98 13.22
CA GLN A 528 28.68 -20.30 13.15
C GLN A 528 28.73 -19.15 14.15
N SER A 529 27.70 -18.30 14.19
CA SER A 529 27.60 -17.16 15.11
C SER A 529 27.62 -17.61 16.57
N ILE A 530 26.90 -18.68 16.92
CA ILE A 530 26.92 -19.29 18.27
C ILE A 530 28.35 -19.74 18.64
N TYR A 531 29.04 -20.44 17.74
CA TYR A 531 30.39 -20.92 17.99
C TYR A 531 31.40 -19.79 18.14
N VAL A 532 31.31 -18.74 17.31
CA VAL A 532 32.15 -17.54 17.43
C VAL A 532 31.97 -16.86 18.79
N ILE A 533 30.71 -16.64 19.20
CA ILE A 533 30.38 -15.99 20.49
C ILE A 533 30.88 -16.84 21.67
N SER A 534 30.80 -18.19 21.57
CA SER A 534 31.25 -19.10 22.62
C SER A 534 32.76 -19.34 22.62
N GLY A 535 33.53 -18.79 21.67
CA GLY A 535 34.95 -18.97 21.52
C GLY A 535 35.35 -20.30 20.87
N ASN A 536 34.42 -21.07 20.34
CA ASN A 536 34.69 -22.33 19.62
C ASN A 536 35.01 -22.03 18.14
N TYR A 537 36.13 -21.45 17.88
CA TYR A 537 36.54 -21.04 16.51
C TYR A 537 36.73 -22.24 15.57
N GLU A 538 37.13 -23.40 16.10
CA GLU A 538 37.29 -24.61 15.31
C GLU A 538 35.93 -25.15 14.84
N GLY A 539 34.91 -25.09 15.68
CA GLY A 539 33.51 -25.40 15.31
C GLY A 539 32.97 -24.41 14.26
N ALA A 540 33.22 -23.11 14.46
CA ALA A 540 32.80 -22.08 13.51
C ALA A 540 33.46 -22.29 12.13
N ARG A 541 34.78 -22.59 12.10
CA ARG A 541 35.52 -22.89 10.87
C ARG A 541 34.93 -24.07 10.11
N ARG A 542 34.64 -25.19 10.81
CA ARG A 542 34.05 -26.39 10.19
C ARG A 542 32.71 -26.11 9.53
N VAL A 543 31.87 -25.33 10.17
CA VAL A 543 30.57 -24.95 9.59
C VAL A 543 30.74 -24.04 8.36
N THR A 544 31.70 -23.09 8.45
CA THR A 544 32.01 -22.18 7.33
C THR A 544 32.50 -22.96 6.12
N GLU A 545 33.54 -23.80 6.31
CA GLU A 545 34.13 -24.60 5.22
C GLU A 545 33.19 -25.66 4.67
N GLY A 546 32.29 -26.23 5.50
CA GLY A 546 31.38 -27.31 5.09
C GLY A 546 30.07 -26.85 4.45
N VAL A 547 29.60 -25.65 4.74
CA VAL A 547 28.24 -25.22 4.33
C VAL A 547 28.23 -23.82 3.71
N LEU A 548 29.00 -22.86 4.26
CA LEU A 548 28.91 -21.45 3.89
C LEU A 548 29.85 -21.02 2.76
N VAL A 549 30.82 -21.85 2.40
CA VAL A 549 31.67 -21.61 1.24
C VAL A 549 30.91 -21.97 -0.02
N ILE A 550 30.65 -20.99 -0.83
CA ILE A 550 30.08 -21.17 -2.18
C ILE A 550 31.29 -21.37 -3.12
N GLU A 551 31.38 -22.55 -3.75
CA GLU A 551 32.39 -22.85 -4.78
C GLU A 551 32.08 -22.11 -6.09
#